data_ff5c825cfc63743d2f1b48e0996f5aba
#
_entry.id   ff5c825cfc63743d2f1b48e0996f5aba
#
_cell.length_a   1.000
_cell.length_b   1.000
_cell.length_c   1.000
_cell.angle_alpha   90.00
_cell.angle_beta   90.00
_cell.angle_gamma   90.00
#
_symmetry.space_group_name_H-M   'P 1'
#
loop_
_entity.id
_entity.type
_entity.pdbx_description
1 polymer ?
#
loop_
_entity_poly.entity_id
_entity_poly.type
_entity_poly.pdbx_seq_one_letter_code
_entity_poly.pdbx_strand_id
1 'polypeptide(L)'
;MTVTERFLKYVTFETTSDESSDSVPSTATQLVLADYLVEELRGAGVTDAMRDEMGYVYGHIPASEGCENCPKIGLVSHMDTSPDVSGANVKPQIIKFDGTNAPMVGDEYIGRELIVTDHTTLLGADDKAGVAEIVALCAEINANENIRHGALSICFTPDEEIGCGADNFDFVRFNADFAYTVDGGEVGGIECENFNAAAADITVHGVNTHPGTAKNKMKNAALYLAEFVNMLPAWETPAHTEGREGFYHVARIAGNETEASAHMIIRDHDKSLFERRKKFVADTVGFLNEKYGSGTFELNIKDSYYNMFEIIEKHMDIVERAEKAMRDAGVEPEIVPIRGGTDGARLSFEGLPCPNLSTGGMNFHSIYEAIPVDALPKMVEVLINIVSVTD
;
A
#
# COMPACT_ATOMS: atom_id res chain seq x y z
N MET A 1 7.47 24.25 -11.34
CA MET A 1 7.97 22.90 -11.73
C MET A 1 6.83 22.13 -12.36
N THR A 2 7.09 21.30 -13.38
CA THR A 2 6.16 20.29 -13.90
C THR A 2 6.00 19.14 -12.90
N VAL A 3 4.98 18.31 -13.07
CA VAL A 3 4.82 17.10 -12.23
C VAL A 3 6.05 16.18 -12.35
N THR A 4 6.58 16.00 -13.56
CA THR A 4 7.79 15.19 -13.79
C THR A 4 9.01 15.75 -13.08
N GLU A 5 9.22 17.09 -13.09
CA GLU A 5 10.33 17.72 -12.37
C GLU A 5 10.19 17.56 -10.85
N ARG A 6 8.95 17.62 -10.33
CA ARG A 6 8.66 17.34 -8.91
C ARG A 6 9.01 15.90 -8.56
N PHE A 7 8.48 14.95 -9.31
CA PHE A 7 8.74 13.53 -9.10
C PHE A 7 10.24 13.22 -9.11
N LEU A 8 10.97 13.67 -10.15
CA LEU A 8 12.42 13.49 -10.25
C LEU A 8 13.18 14.11 -9.07
N LYS A 9 12.64 15.17 -8.46
CA LYS A 9 13.21 15.78 -7.26
C LYS A 9 12.86 14.95 -6.01
N TYR A 10 11.61 14.51 -5.85
CA TYR A 10 11.15 13.82 -4.63
C TYR A 10 11.80 12.44 -4.46
N VAL A 11 12.03 11.71 -5.54
CA VAL A 11 12.72 10.40 -5.47
C VAL A 11 14.18 10.50 -5.01
N THR A 12 14.79 11.70 -5.04
CA THR A 12 16.15 11.88 -4.52
C THR A 12 16.23 11.98 -2.99
N PHE A 13 15.11 12.12 -2.31
CA PHE A 13 15.06 12.06 -0.84
C PHE A 13 15.04 10.60 -0.39
N GLU A 14 15.90 10.26 0.55
CA GLU A 14 15.87 8.98 1.21
C GLU A 14 14.75 8.97 2.26
N THR A 15 13.81 8.03 2.13
CA THR A 15 12.63 7.95 3.01
C THR A 15 12.25 6.52 3.35
N THR A 16 13.19 5.58 3.24
CA THR A 16 12.94 4.16 3.55
C THR A 16 12.45 4.02 4.99
N SER A 17 11.31 3.35 5.17
CA SER A 17 10.75 3.02 6.49
C SER A 17 11.50 1.86 7.16
N ASP A 18 11.32 1.70 8.48
CA ASP A 18 12.00 0.68 9.29
C ASP A 18 11.02 -0.03 10.21
N GLU A 19 10.65 -1.26 9.86
CA GLU A 19 9.74 -2.11 10.65
C GLU A 19 10.22 -2.40 12.09
N SER A 20 11.53 -2.24 12.34
CA SER A 20 12.11 -2.50 13.66
C SER A 20 12.11 -1.28 14.59
N SER A 21 11.69 -0.13 14.07
CA SER A 21 11.68 1.14 14.82
C SER A 21 10.40 1.31 15.64
N ASP A 22 10.54 1.79 16.87
CA ASP A 22 9.41 2.20 17.71
C ASP A 22 9.09 3.70 17.58
N SER A 23 9.78 4.44 16.72
CA SER A 23 9.54 5.88 16.50
C SER A 23 8.50 6.12 15.41
N VAL A 24 7.87 7.32 15.41
CA VAL A 24 6.99 7.81 14.34
C VAL A 24 7.48 9.18 13.91
N PRO A 25 7.88 9.37 12.64
CA PRO A 25 8.03 8.31 11.64
C PRO A 25 9.14 7.33 12.02
N SER A 26 9.09 6.15 11.44
CA SER A 26 10.04 5.05 11.73
C SER A 26 11.49 5.44 11.43
N THR A 27 11.70 6.35 10.47
CA THR A 27 13.00 6.92 10.12
C THR A 27 12.93 8.44 10.05
N ALA A 28 13.92 9.12 10.64
CA ALA A 28 13.98 10.58 10.66
C ALA A 28 14.21 11.19 9.25
N THR A 29 14.65 10.43 8.28
CA THR A 29 14.86 10.87 6.91
C THR A 29 13.56 11.25 6.21
N GLN A 30 12.44 10.62 6.58
CA GLN A 30 11.11 10.99 6.08
C GLN A 30 10.75 12.44 6.42
N LEU A 31 11.17 12.95 7.58
CA LEU A 31 10.90 14.33 7.99
C LEU A 31 11.56 15.36 7.06
N VAL A 32 12.65 14.99 6.38
CA VAL A 32 13.34 15.88 5.43
C VAL A 32 12.48 16.11 4.19
N LEU A 33 11.86 15.06 3.66
CA LEU A 33 10.89 15.19 2.57
C LEU A 33 9.63 15.91 3.05
N ALA A 34 9.11 15.55 4.23
CA ALA A 34 7.91 16.20 4.80
C ALA A 34 8.07 17.72 4.92
N ASP A 35 9.19 18.20 5.46
CA ASP A 35 9.48 19.64 5.55
C ASP A 35 9.60 20.29 4.16
N TYR A 36 10.19 19.59 3.19
CA TYR A 36 10.26 20.06 1.80
C TYR A 36 8.87 20.15 1.17
N LEU A 37 7.99 19.16 1.40
CA LEU A 37 6.62 19.14 0.86
C LEU A 37 5.74 20.24 1.44
N VAL A 38 5.94 20.64 2.69
CA VAL A 38 5.25 21.81 3.26
C VAL A 38 5.57 23.08 2.43
N GLU A 39 6.81 23.30 2.05
CA GLU A 39 7.20 24.46 1.24
C GLU A 39 6.69 24.34 -0.21
N GLU A 40 6.71 23.15 -0.78
CA GLU A 40 6.14 22.86 -2.12
C GLU A 40 4.63 23.14 -2.16
N LEU A 41 3.87 22.64 -1.16
CA LEU A 41 2.43 22.90 -1.06
C LEU A 41 2.14 24.39 -0.90
N ARG A 42 2.89 25.10 -0.07
CA ARG A 42 2.76 26.57 0.08
C ARG A 42 3.02 27.28 -1.23
N GLY A 43 4.07 26.87 -1.95
CA GLY A 43 4.39 27.37 -3.30
C GLY A 43 3.32 27.06 -4.34
N ALA A 44 2.56 25.97 -4.16
CA ALA A 44 1.44 25.56 -4.97
C ALA A 44 0.09 26.21 -4.54
N GLY A 45 0.10 27.11 -3.55
CA GLY A 45 -1.10 27.87 -3.13
C GLY A 45 -1.80 27.32 -1.87
N VAL A 46 -1.33 26.22 -1.29
CA VAL A 46 -1.86 25.64 -0.05
C VAL A 46 -1.23 26.34 1.15
N THR A 47 -1.78 27.50 1.50
CA THR A 47 -1.12 28.46 2.42
C THR A 47 -1.06 28.00 3.89
N ASP A 48 -1.94 27.09 4.30
CA ASP A 48 -2.00 26.53 5.65
C ASP A 48 -1.21 25.22 5.78
N ALA A 49 -0.48 24.80 4.72
CA ALA A 49 0.29 23.57 4.73
C ALA A 49 1.25 23.52 5.92
N MET A 50 1.23 22.40 6.64
CA MET A 50 2.02 22.19 7.84
C MET A 50 2.38 20.70 8.01
N ARG A 51 3.47 20.44 8.70
CA ARG A 51 3.82 19.12 9.21
C ARG A 51 3.54 19.04 10.71
N ASP A 52 2.97 17.94 11.16
CA ASP A 52 2.81 17.68 12.59
C ASP A 52 4.06 17.02 13.21
N GLU A 53 3.98 16.72 14.52
CA GLU A 53 5.10 16.11 15.25
C GLU A 53 5.37 14.65 14.83
N MET A 54 4.37 13.95 14.28
CA MET A 54 4.45 12.57 13.81
C MET A 54 4.89 12.46 12.34
N GLY A 55 5.15 13.60 11.67
CA GLY A 55 5.63 13.63 10.30
C GLY A 55 4.55 13.76 9.22
N TYR A 56 3.26 13.72 9.58
CA TYR A 56 2.18 13.92 8.62
C TYR A 56 2.16 15.35 8.09
N VAL A 57 2.03 15.50 6.77
CA VAL A 57 1.89 16.81 6.13
C VAL A 57 0.43 17.03 5.76
N TYR A 58 -0.16 18.08 6.30
CA TYR A 58 -1.55 18.48 6.04
C TYR A 58 -1.63 19.81 5.32
N GLY A 59 -2.65 19.98 4.48
CA GLY A 59 -2.98 21.24 3.85
C GLY A 59 -4.40 21.28 3.31
N HIS A 60 -4.96 22.50 3.13
CA HIS A 60 -6.32 22.66 2.65
C HIS A 60 -6.41 23.73 1.57
N ILE A 61 -7.30 23.48 0.61
CA ILE A 61 -7.72 24.47 -0.39
C ILE A 61 -9.20 24.76 -0.16
N PRO A 62 -9.57 26.03 0.15
CA PRO A 62 -10.97 26.41 0.31
C PRO A 62 -11.77 26.16 -0.97
N ALA A 63 -13.06 25.89 -0.84
CA ALA A 63 -13.94 25.73 -1.99
C ALA A 63 -13.95 27.00 -2.87
N SER A 64 -14.10 26.82 -4.18
CA SER A 64 -14.34 27.91 -5.12
C SER A 64 -15.67 28.60 -4.78
N GLU A 65 -15.80 29.89 -5.12
CA GLU A 65 -17.01 30.68 -4.90
C GLU A 65 -18.25 29.96 -5.47
N GLY A 66 -19.25 29.75 -4.63
CA GLY A 66 -20.48 29.03 -4.96
C GLY A 66 -20.40 27.50 -4.90
N CYS A 67 -19.25 26.95 -4.50
CA CYS A 67 -19.05 25.50 -4.30
C CYS A 67 -18.88 25.11 -2.82
N GLU A 68 -19.23 26.00 -1.87
CA GLU A 68 -19.05 25.80 -0.43
C GLU A 68 -19.88 24.63 0.13
N ASN A 69 -20.95 24.24 -0.59
CA ASN A 69 -21.82 23.11 -0.24
C ASN A 69 -21.47 21.83 -1.03
N CYS A 70 -20.46 21.87 -1.89
CA CYS A 70 -19.97 20.67 -2.57
C CYS A 70 -19.25 19.75 -1.58
N PRO A 71 -19.18 18.42 -1.84
CA PRO A 71 -18.44 17.51 -0.98
C PRO A 71 -16.98 17.97 -0.78
N LYS A 72 -16.48 17.76 0.41
CA LYS A 72 -15.08 17.97 0.75
C LYS A 72 -14.30 16.71 0.35
N ILE A 73 -13.38 16.84 -0.58
CA ILE A 73 -12.61 15.70 -1.11
C ILE A 73 -11.22 15.70 -0.49
N GLY A 74 -10.82 14.54 0.06
CA GLY A 74 -9.49 14.30 0.53
C GLY A 74 -8.59 13.63 -0.53
N LEU A 75 -7.31 13.96 -0.52
CA LEU A 75 -6.27 13.30 -1.31
C LEU A 75 -5.13 12.91 -0.38
N VAL A 76 -4.72 11.66 -0.44
CA VAL A 76 -3.70 11.07 0.44
C VAL A 76 -2.67 10.34 -0.41
N SER A 77 -1.39 10.47 -0.08
CA SER A 77 -0.27 9.70 -0.62
C SER A 77 0.77 9.50 0.46
N HIS A 78 1.59 8.46 0.36
CA HIS A 78 2.63 8.25 1.36
C HIS A 78 4.00 8.77 0.89
N MET A 79 4.85 9.12 1.87
CA MET A 79 6.17 9.72 1.62
C MET A 79 7.30 8.70 1.71
N ASP A 80 7.10 7.64 2.47
CA ASP A 80 8.10 6.61 2.68
C ASP A 80 8.27 5.70 1.46
N THR A 81 9.26 4.87 1.49
CA THR A 81 9.52 3.84 0.49
C THR A 81 9.77 2.51 1.17
N SER A 82 9.45 1.44 0.47
CA SER A 82 9.60 0.07 0.95
C SER A 82 11.01 -0.24 1.45
N PRO A 83 11.15 -0.96 2.57
CA PRO A 83 12.43 -1.47 3.06
C PRO A 83 12.96 -2.68 2.27
N ASP A 84 12.20 -3.24 1.33
CA ASP A 84 12.58 -4.42 0.56
C ASP A 84 13.83 -4.19 -0.29
N VAL A 85 13.98 -2.97 -0.82
CA VAL A 85 15.13 -2.56 -1.64
C VAL A 85 15.58 -1.17 -1.21
N SER A 86 16.88 -0.90 -1.29
CA SER A 86 17.45 0.39 -0.91
C SER A 86 16.80 1.55 -1.68
N GLY A 87 16.29 2.55 -0.96
CA GLY A 87 15.86 3.86 -1.47
C GLY A 87 16.92 4.97 -1.31
N ALA A 88 18.16 4.62 -0.96
CA ALA A 88 19.23 5.58 -0.72
C ALA A 88 19.99 5.93 -2.01
N ASN A 89 20.23 7.25 -2.23
CA ASN A 89 20.96 7.76 -3.39
C ASN A 89 20.35 7.38 -4.75
N VAL A 90 19.03 7.41 -4.85
CA VAL A 90 18.29 7.16 -6.10
C VAL A 90 18.79 8.08 -7.21
N LYS A 91 19.07 7.50 -8.38
CA LYS A 91 19.52 8.20 -9.58
C LYS A 91 18.52 8.00 -10.71
N PRO A 92 17.44 8.81 -10.74
CA PRO A 92 16.43 8.67 -11.76
C PRO A 92 16.97 9.02 -13.14
N GLN A 93 16.58 8.24 -14.15
CA GLN A 93 16.99 8.44 -15.54
C GLN A 93 15.75 8.36 -16.44
N ILE A 94 15.65 9.25 -17.41
CA ILE A 94 14.63 9.14 -18.46
C ILE A 94 15.25 8.38 -19.62
N ILE A 95 14.66 7.27 -19.99
CA ILE A 95 15.07 6.44 -21.12
C ILE A 95 13.93 6.30 -22.13
N LYS A 96 14.25 6.12 -23.39
CA LYS A 96 13.28 5.65 -24.37
C LYS A 96 13.28 4.13 -24.35
N PHE A 97 12.14 3.53 -23.99
CA PHE A 97 12.03 2.09 -23.89
C PHE A 97 12.09 1.42 -25.28
N ASP A 98 12.97 0.44 -25.44
CA ASP A 98 13.19 -0.27 -26.69
C ASP A 98 12.75 -1.75 -26.65
N GLY A 99 12.11 -2.18 -25.55
CA GLY A 99 11.70 -3.55 -25.28
C GLY A 99 12.76 -4.39 -24.56
N THR A 100 13.96 -3.84 -24.28
CA THR A 100 15.05 -4.59 -23.65
C THR A 100 15.78 -3.84 -22.53
N ASN A 101 15.73 -2.51 -22.52
CA ASN A 101 16.52 -1.65 -21.64
C ASN A 101 15.82 -1.29 -20.31
N ALA A 102 14.63 -1.84 -20.06
CA ALA A 102 13.93 -1.80 -18.76
C ALA A 102 13.32 -3.19 -18.48
N PRO A 103 13.96 -4.03 -17.65
CA PRO A 103 13.46 -5.35 -17.32
C PRO A 103 12.07 -5.30 -16.68
N MET A 104 11.25 -6.33 -16.92
CA MET A 104 9.88 -6.47 -16.39
C MET A 104 8.85 -5.45 -16.90
N VAL A 105 9.24 -4.55 -17.80
CA VAL A 105 8.30 -3.65 -18.47
C VAL A 105 7.71 -4.34 -19.71
N GLY A 106 6.39 -4.25 -19.89
CA GLY A 106 5.67 -4.91 -20.99
C GLY A 106 5.95 -4.27 -22.36
N ASP A 107 5.76 -5.05 -23.42
CA ASP A 107 6.00 -4.62 -24.81
C ASP A 107 5.08 -3.47 -25.26
N GLU A 108 3.95 -3.27 -24.61
CA GLU A 108 2.99 -2.18 -24.84
C GLU A 108 3.59 -0.78 -24.59
N TYR A 109 4.67 -0.72 -23.82
CA TYR A 109 5.40 0.53 -23.53
C TYR A 109 6.54 0.83 -24.50
N ILE A 110 6.82 -0.05 -25.49
CA ILE A 110 7.89 0.17 -26.47
C ILE A 110 7.71 1.50 -27.20
N GLY A 111 8.75 2.31 -27.19
CA GLY A 111 8.80 3.63 -27.80
C GLY A 111 8.39 4.77 -26.89
N ARG A 112 7.83 4.51 -25.69
CA ARG A 112 7.53 5.54 -24.67
C ARG A 112 8.79 5.92 -23.89
N GLU A 113 8.77 7.08 -23.27
CA GLU A 113 9.77 7.50 -22.30
C GLU A 113 9.39 6.99 -20.91
N LEU A 114 10.35 6.34 -20.25
CA LEU A 114 10.21 5.82 -18.90
C LEU A 114 11.21 6.49 -17.97
N ILE A 115 10.81 6.73 -16.72
CA ILE A 115 11.73 7.05 -15.63
C ILE A 115 12.07 5.73 -14.95
N VAL A 116 13.36 5.45 -14.82
CA VAL A 116 13.94 4.24 -14.20
C VAL A 116 15.14 4.63 -13.35
N THR A 117 15.76 3.67 -12.66
CA THR A 117 17.04 3.84 -11.98
C THR A 117 18.19 3.14 -12.69
N ASP A 118 19.37 3.17 -12.12
CA ASP A 118 20.52 2.34 -12.56
C ASP A 118 20.43 0.89 -12.05
N HIS A 119 19.28 0.45 -11.54
CA HIS A 119 19.01 -0.86 -10.97
C HIS A 119 19.84 -1.20 -9.71
N THR A 120 20.34 -0.19 -9.01
CA THR A 120 21.01 -0.35 -7.70
C THR A 120 20.09 -0.01 -6.54
N THR A 121 18.98 0.70 -6.82
CA THR A 121 17.95 1.12 -5.86
C THR A 121 16.57 0.90 -6.46
N LEU A 122 15.52 0.93 -5.64
CA LEU A 122 14.18 1.22 -6.14
C LEU A 122 14.13 2.64 -6.74
N LEU A 123 13.03 2.99 -7.42
CA LEU A 123 12.82 4.35 -7.94
C LEU A 123 12.09 5.23 -6.92
N GLY A 124 11.11 4.68 -6.19
CA GLY A 124 10.20 5.39 -5.28
C GLY A 124 9.03 6.04 -6.03
N ALA A 125 8.57 5.43 -7.14
CA ALA A 125 7.32 5.80 -7.77
C ALA A 125 6.14 5.50 -6.84
N ASP A 126 6.26 4.45 -6.08
CA ASP A 126 5.46 4.10 -4.91
C ASP A 126 6.08 4.80 -3.67
N ASP A 127 5.47 5.89 -3.09
CA ASP A 127 4.33 6.61 -3.68
C ASP A 127 4.66 8.09 -3.93
N LYS A 128 5.93 8.42 -4.23
CA LYS A 128 6.31 9.80 -4.56
C LYS A 128 5.73 10.29 -5.89
N ALA A 129 5.17 9.38 -6.72
CA ALA A 129 4.43 9.75 -7.90
C ALA A 129 3.10 10.41 -7.50
N GLY A 130 2.31 9.77 -6.66
CA GLY A 130 1.06 10.34 -6.13
C GLY A 130 1.29 11.65 -5.36
N VAL A 131 2.36 11.70 -4.54
CA VAL A 131 2.77 12.97 -3.89
C VAL A 131 3.01 14.08 -4.92
N ALA A 132 3.74 13.80 -6.02
CA ALA A 132 4.03 14.79 -7.05
C ALA A 132 2.77 15.20 -7.83
N GLU A 133 1.87 14.27 -8.09
CA GLU A 133 0.59 14.49 -8.78
C GLU A 133 -0.35 15.36 -7.95
N ILE A 134 -0.47 15.10 -6.65
CA ILE A 134 -1.28 15.93 -5.74
C ILE A 134 -0.73 17.36 -5.64
N VAL A 135 0.59 17.53 -5.50
CA VAL A 135 1.20 18.88 -5.47
C VAL A 135 1.03 19.60 -6.80
N ALA A 136 1.10 18.87 -7.93
CA ALA A 136 0.86 19.44 -9.25
C ALA A 136 -0.61 19.86 -9.44
N LEU A 137 -1.56 19.05 -8.99
CA LEU A 137 -3.00 19.40 -8.95
C LEU A 137 -3.21 20.72 -8.17
N CYS A 138 -2.61 20.85 -6.97
CA CYS A 138 -2.74 22.07 -6.17
C CYS A 138 -2.22 23.30 -6.92
N ALA A 139 -1.09 23.14 -7.62
CA ALA A 139 -0.52 24.23 -8.43
C ALA A 139 -1.41 24.61 -9.63
N GLU A 140 -2.03 23.64 -10.31
CA GLU A 140 -2.96 23.88 -11.42
C GLU A 140 -4.23 24.60 -10.94
N ILE A 141 -4.82 24.17 -9.82
CA ILE A 141 -5.99 24.82 -9.20
C ILE A 141 -5.66 26.28 -8.84
N ASN A 142 -4.50 26.52 -8.21
CA ASN A 142 -4.08 27.86 -7.84
C ASN A 142 -3.80 28.78 -9.05
N ALA A 143 -3.38 28.19 -10.17
CA ALA A 143 -3.06 28.95 -11.41
C ALA A 143 -4.30 29.19 -12.30
N ASN A 144 -5.37 28.43 -12.14
CA ASN A 144 -6.54 28.44 -13.05
C ASN A 144 -7.85 28.53 -12.28
N GLU A 145 -8.34 29.74 -12.08
CA GLU A 145 -9.62 30.02 -11.39
C GLU A 145 -10.86 29.41 -12.09
N ASN A 146 -10.74 28.92 -13.33
CA ASN A 146 -11.85 28.23 -14.01
C ASN A 146 -12.05 26.78 -13.54
N ILE A 147 -11.08 26.21 -12.82
CA ILE A 147 -11.25 24.92 -12.17
C ILE A 147 -12.06 25.13 -10.91
N ARG A 148 -13.39 24.93 -11.00
CA ARG A 148 -14.29 25.06 -9.84
C ARG A 148 -14.28 23.75 -9.05
N HIS A 149 -14.13 23.83 -7.73
CA HIS A 149 -14.04 22.67 -6.85
C HIS A 149 -14.65 22.93 -5.48
N GLY A 150 -15.06 21.87 -4.78
CA GLY A 150 -15.36 21.89 -3.34
C GLY A 150 -14.10 22.12 -2.50
N ALA A 151 -14.24 22.14 -1.18
CA ALA A 151 -13.06 22.18 -0.32
C ALA A 151 -12.20 20.90 -0.52
N LEU A 152 -10.88 21.07 -0.56
CA LEU A 152 -9.93 19.96 -0.71
C LEU A 152 -9.07 19.84 0.54
N SER A 153 -8.81 18.63 0.96
CA SER A 153 -7.91 18.27 2.04
C SER A 153 -6.79 17.40 1.50
N ILE A 154 -5.55 17.74 1.81
CA ILE A 154 -4.36 17.02 1.38
C ILE A 154 -3.68 16.44 2.61
N CYS A 155 -3.24 15.19 2.54
CA CYS A 155 -2.36 14.59 3.53
C CYS A 155 -1.27 13.76 2.86
N PHE A 156 -0.02 13.92 3.32
CA PHE A 156 1.04 12.98 3.02
C PHE A 156 1.42 12.24 4.30
N THR A 157 1.30 10.91 4.24
CA THR A 157 1.51 10.01 5.38
C THR A 157 2.94 9.49 5.43
N PRO A 158 3.52 9.26 6.62
CA PRO A 158 4.73 8.46 6.79
C PRO A 158 4.36 6.99 7.01
N ASP A 159 5.34 6.07 6.87
CA ASP A 159 5.29 4.68 7.34
C ASP A 159 4.13 3.82 6.79
N GLU A 160 3.62 4.12 5.60
CA GLU A 160 2.62 3.29 4.92
C GLU A 160 3.16 1.90 4.63
N GLU A 161 4.37 1.81 4.10
CA GLU A 161 5.06 0.60 3.66
C GLU A 161 5.32 -0.44 4.75
N ILE A 162 5.20 -0.01 6.00
CA ILE A 162 5.23 -0.89 7.17
C ILE A 162 3.85 -1.03 7.85
N GLY A 163 2.78 -0.58 7.15
CA GLY A 163 1.39 -0.69 7.57
C GLY A 163 0.98 0.25 8.71
N CYS A 164 1.71 1.34 8.94
CA CYS A 164 1.47 2.30 10.03
C CYS A 164 1.00 3.69 9.56
N GLY A 165 0.82 3.91 8.25
CA GLY A 165 0.50 5.21 7.66
C GLY A 165 -0.78 5.85 8.21
N ALA A 166 -1.78 5.06 8.56
CA ALA A 166 -3.03 5.58 9.13
C ALA A 166 -3.06 5.65 10.68
N ASP A 167 -2.01 5.18 11.40
CA ASP A 167 -2.05 5.01 12.86
C ASP A 167 -2.25 6.32 13.64
N ASN A 168 -1.70 7.41 13.17
CA ASN A 168 -1.79 8.72 13.81
C ASN A 168 -2.46 9.77 12.93
N PHE A 169 -3.29 9.34 11.98
CA PHE A 169 -3.99 10.24 11.06
C PHE A 169 -5.00 11.12 11.80
N ASP A 170 -4.89 12.44 11.65
CA ASP A 170 -5.79 13.40 12.30
C ASP A 170 -7.04 13.67 11.43
N PHE A 171 -8.08 12.87 11.60
CA PHE A 171 -9.35 12.98 10.87
C PHE A 171 -10.04 14.34 11.07
N VAL A 172 -9.88 14.96 12.26
CA VAL A 172 -10.51 16.26 12.55
C VAL A 172 -9.82 17.37 11.77
N ARG A 173 -8.49 17.31 11.70
CA ARG A 173 -7.70 18.25 10.91
C ARG A 173 -7.93 18.03 9.42
N PHE A 174 -7.88 16.79 8.95
CA PHE A 174 -8.07 16.46 7.54
C PHE A 174 -9.46 16.87 7.03
N ASN A 175 -10.53 16.65 7.79
CA ASN A 175 -11.88 17.19 7.57
C ASN A 175 -12.43 17.01 6.16
N ALA A 176 -12.37 15.81 5.61
CA ALA A 176 -12.97 15.43 4.33
C ALA A 176 -14.23 14.57 4.52
N ASP A 177 -15.17 14.61 3.56
CA ASP A 177 -16.36 13.75 3.53
C ASP A 177 -16.04 12.36 3.00
N PHE A 178 -15.11 12.27 2.06
CA PHE A 178 -14.46 11.07 1.53
C PHE A 178 -13.08 11.43 0.97
N ALA A 179 -12.25 10.44 0.70
CA ALA A 179 -10.92 10.67 0.16
C ALA A 179 -10.57 9.66 -0.95
N TYR A 180 -9.45 9.89 -1.60
CA TYR A 180 -8.75 8.92 -2.42
C TYR A 180 -7.30 8.86 -1.95
N THR A 181 -6.76 7.65 -1.78
CA THR A 181 -5.31 7.47 -1.87
C THR A 181 -4.91 7.51 -3.34
N VAL A 182 -3.76 8.11 -3.65
CA VAL A 182 -3.19 8.18 -5.01
C VAL A 182 -1.90 7.39 -4.95
N ASP A 183 -2.02 6.06 -4.97
CA ASP A 183 -0.99 5.11 -4.52
C ASP A 183 -1.09 3.76 -5.25
N GLY A 184 -1.78 3.74 -6.40
CA GLY A 184 -1.97 2.52 -7.18
C GLY A 184 -0.99 2.37 -8.34
N GLY A 185 -1.14 1.27 -9.08
CA GLY A 185 -0.29 0.89 -10.19
C GLY A 185 -0.55 1.65 -11.49
N GLU A 186 -0.64 0.90 -12.59
CA GLU A 186 -0.78 1.44 -13.96
C GLU A 186 -2.00 2.34 -14.15
N VAL A 187 -1.86 3.35 -15.02
CA VAL A 187 -2.92 4.33 -15.31
C VAL A 187 -4.23 3.67 -15.69
N GLY A 188 -5.31 4.03 -15.00
CA GLY A 188 -6.66 3.50 -15.19
C GLY A 188 -7.14 2.63 -14.04
N GLY A 189 -6.25 2.16 -13.19
CA GLY A 189 -6.60 1.36 -12.02
C GLY A 189 -7.39 2.16 -10.99
N ILE A 190 -8.51 1.60 -10.53
CA ILE A 190 -9.26 2.02 -9.35
C ILE A 190 -9.36 0.82 -8.43
N GLU A 191 -8.89 0.98 -7.21
CA GLU A 191 -8.84 -0.09 -6.25
C GLU A 191 -9.80 0.24 -5.10
N CYS A 192 -10.89 -0.51 -5.01
CA CYS A 192 -11.94 -0.34 -4.01
C CYS A 192 -12.13 -1.58 -3.14
N GLU A 193 -11.26 -2.57 -3.31
CA GLU A 193 -11.22 -3.81 -2.55
C GLU A 193 -9.78 -4.28 -2.33
N ASN A 194 -9.53 -4.86 -1.17
CA ASN A 194 -8.23 -5.41 -0.77
C ASN A 194 -8.44 -6.73 -0.02
N PHE A 195 -7.36 -7.45 0.30
CA PHE A 195 -7.47 -8.64 1.11
C PHE A 195 -8.01 -8.34 2.52
N ASN A 196 -8.76 -9.33 3.10
CA ASN A 196 -8.77 -9.54 4.54
C ASN A 196 -7.47 -10.24 4.92
N ALA A 197 -6.85 -9.86 6.02
CA ALA A 197 -5.52 -10.27 6.41
C ALA A 197 -5.42 -10.70 7.86
N ALA A 198 -4.72 -11.80 8.10
CA ALA A 198 -4.30 -12.22 9.43
C ALA A 198 -2.86 -12.74 9.39
N ALA A 199 -2.17 -12.62 10.53
CA ALA A 199 -0.93 -13.31 10.83
C ALA A 199 -1.23 -14.49 11.75
N ALA A 200 -0.47 -15.58 11.61
CA ALA A 200 -0.53 -16.72 12.51
C ALA A 200 0.86 -17.16 12.93
N ASP A 201 1.08 -17.19 14.23
CA ASP A 201 2.29 -17.71 14.85
C ASP A 201 2.00 -19.08 15.44
N ILE A 202 2.78 -20.06 15.03
CA ILE A 202 2.73 -21.44 15.51
C ILE A 202 4.00 -21.75 16.27
N THR A 203 3.88 -22.16 17.52
CA THR A 203 5.00 -22.67 18.32
C THR A 203 4.77 -24.15 18.65
N VAL A 204 5.79 -24.97 18.48
CA VAL A 204 5.73 -26.42 18.70
C VAL A 204 6.75 -26.80 19.76
N HIS A 205 6.29 -27.49 20.79
CA HIS A 205 7.11 -27.96 21.89
C HIS A 205 7.44 -29.44 21.77
N GLY A 206 8.72 -29.75 21.79
CA GLY A 206 9.24 -31.11 21.72
C GLY A 206 9.80 -31.60 23.05
N VAL A 207 10.32 -32.80 23.03
CA VAL A 207 11.07 -33.39 24.13
C VAL A 207 12.37 -33.96 23.58
N ASN A 208 13.46 -33.29 23.91
CA ASN A 208 14.80 -33.75 23.48
C ASN A 208 15.33 -34.86 24.36
N THR A 209 16.08 -35.78 23.78
CA THR A 209 16.84 -36.83 24.44
C THR A 209 17.95 -37.31 23.52
N HIS A 210 18.96 -38.01 24.07
CA HIS A 210 20.07 -38.55 23.27
C HIS A 210 19.53 -39.44 22.12
N PRO A 211 19.87 -39.18 20.85
CA PRO A 211 19.30 -39.90 19.71
C PRO A 211 19.42 -41.41 19.77
N GLY A 212 20.53 -41.91 20.27
CA GLY A 212 20.77 -43.36 20.42
C GLY A 212 19.85 -44.07 21.44
N THR A 213 19.15 -43.32 22.29
CA THR A 213 18.22 -43.85 23.31
C THR A 213 16.84 -43.22 23.22
N ALA A 214 16.52 -42.61 22.09
CA ALA A 214 15.35 -41.77 21.88
C ALA A 214 14.03 -42.51 21.62
N LYS A 215 14.08 -43.83 21.38
CA LYS A 215 12.87 -44.63 21.05
C LYS A 215 11.79 -44.46 22.13
N ASN A 216 10.60 -44.03 21.70
CA ASN A 216 9.43 -43.77 22.56
C ASN A 216 9.61 -42.68 23.63
N LYS A 217 10.65 -41.83 23.49
CA LYS A 217 10.93 -40.72 24.41
C LYS A 217 11.01 -39.37 23.75
N MET A 218 11.74 -39.29 22.62
CA MET A 218 11.90 -38.05 21.89
C MET A 218 10.58 -37.64 21.20
N LYS A 219 10.26 -36.35 21.35
CA LYS A 219 9.24 -35.65 20.55
C LYS A 219 9.97 -34.57 19.78
N ASN A 220 10.09 -34.70 18.47
CA ASN A 220 10.86 -33.77 17.66
C ASN A 220 9.96 -32.66 17.15
N ALA A 221 10.12 -31.45 17.71
CA ALA A 221 9.29 -30.27 17.38
C ALA A 221 9.42 -29.88 15.90
N ALA A 222 10.63 -29.94 15.32
CA ALA A 222 10.85 -29.59 13.92
C ALA A 222 10.09 -30.53 12.97
N LEU A 223 10.04 -31.85 13.26
CA LEU A 223 9.29 -32.80 12.47
C LEU A 223 7.78 -32.63 12.61
N TYR A 224 7.29 -32.26 13.80
CA TYR A 224 5.88 -31.97 14.03
C TYR A 224 5.44 -30.70 13.30
N LEU A 225 6.29 -29.66 13.32
CA LEU A 225 6.04 -28.44 12.54
C LEU A 225 6.02 -28.71 11.03
N ALA A 226 6.94 -29.55 10.53
CA ALA A 226 6.94 -29.96 9.14
C ALA A 226 5.65 -30.69 8.74
N GLU A 227 5.07 -31.50 9.64
CA GLU A 227 3.77 -32.13 9.40
C GLU A 227 2.65 -31.09 9.29
N PHE A 228 2.61 -30.09 10.19
CA PHE A 228 1.65 -29.00 10.11
C PHE A 228 1.74 -28.29 8.75
N VAL A 229 2.92 -27.90 8.31
CA VAL A 229 3.13 -27.20 7.04
C VAL A 229 2.66 -28.07 5.86
N ASN A 230 2.92 -29.39 5.90
CA ASN A 230 2.47 -30.31 4.84
C ASN A 230 0.94 -30.57 4.85
N MET A 231 0.22 -30.20 5.89
CA MET A 231 -1.24 -30.26 5.94
C MET A 231 -1.91 -29.02 5.30
N LEU A 232 -1.18 -27.93 5.08
CA LEU A 232 -1.69 -26.76 4.37
C LEU A 232 -1.96 -27.10 2.90
N PRO A 233 -3.00 -26.51 2.27
CA PRO A 233 -3.29 -26.73 0.86
C PRO A 233 -2.13 -26.30 -0.04
N ALA A 234 -1.53 -27.25 -0.76
CA ALA A 234 -0.28 -27.05 -1.50
C ALA A 234 -0.39 -26.02 -2.66
N TRP A 235 -1.61 -25.82 -3.18
CA TRP A 235 -1.88 -24.92 -4.31
C TRP A 235 -2.47 -23.56 -3.88
N GLU A 236 -2.72 -23.36 -2.59
CA GLU A 236 -3.23 -22.10 -2.04
C GLU A 236 -2.08 -21.28 -1.43
N THR A 237 -1.11 -20.94 -2.27
CA THR A 237 0.08 -20.16 -1.89
C THR A 237 0.25 -18.97 -2.85
N PRO A 238 1.02 -17.94 -2.49
CA PRO A 238 1.26 -16.78 -3.38
C PRO A 238 1.75 -17.17 -4.77
N ALA A 239 2.53 -18.26 -4.89
CA ALA A 239 3.07 -18.72 -6.16
C ALA A 239 2.03 -19.41 -7.07
N HIS A 240 0.82 -19.69 -6.57
CA HIS A 240 -0.21 -20.45 -7.28
C HIS A 240 -1.56 -19.74 -7.35
N THR A 241 -1.64 -18.50 -6.87
CA THR A 241 -2.89 -17.75 -6.77
C THR A 241 -2.75 -16.37 -7.42
N GLU A 242 -3.85 -15.90 -8.03
CA GLU A 242 -3.93 -14.58 -8.69
C GLU A 242 -5.27 -13.90 -8.39
N GLY A 243 -5.41 -12.64 -8.81
CA GLY A 243 -6.65 -11.88 -8.67
C GLY A 243 -7.17 -11.90 -7.22
N ARG A 244 -8.41 -12.37 -7.05
CA ARG A 244 -9.09 -12.44 -5.74
C ARG A 244 -8.85 -13.76 -4.97
N GLU A 245 -8.06 -14.67 -5.51
CA GLU A 245 -7.79 -15.96 -4.87
C GLU A 245 -6.96 -15.78 -3.60
N GLY A 246 -7.47 -16.30 -2.48
CA GLY A 246 -6.80 -16.25 -1.19
C GLY A 246 -5.71 -17.31 -1.03
N PHE A 247 -4.81 -17.10 -0.06
CA PHE A 247 -3.68 -17.99 0.16
C PHE A 247 -3.26 -18.11 1.62
N TYR A 248 -2.44 -19.14 1.87
CA TYR A 248 -1.58 -19.29 3.05
C TYR A 248 -0.13 -19.07 2.63
N HIS A 249 0.61 -18.22 3.33
CA HIS A 249 2.03 -18.03 3.08
C HIS A 249 2.83 -18.23 4.35
N VAL A 250 3.59 -19.32 4.40
CA VAL A 250 4.54 -19.57 5.48
C VAL A 250 5.80 -18.75 5.20
N ALA A 251 5.93 -17.62 5.88
CA ALA A 251 7.01 -16.66 5.65
C ALA A 251 8.31 -17.06 6.37
N ARG A 252 8.20 -17.75 7.51
CA ARG A 252 9.38 -18.15 8.28
C ARG A 252 9.15 -19.49 8.99
N ILE A 253 10.17 -20.34 8.98
CA ILE A 253 10.27 -21.57 9.79
C ILE A 253 11.63 -21.56 10.49
N ALA A 254 11.63 -21.85 11.78
CA ALA A 254 12.86 -21.97 12.57
C ALA A 254 12.69 -23.04 13.67
N GLY A 255 13.79 -23.62 14.17
CA GLY A 255 13.75 -24.49 15.33
C GLY A 255 14.60 -25.74 15.22
N ASN A 256 14.42 -26.60 16.22
CA ASN A 256 15.13 -27.87 16.41
C ASN A 256 14.18 -28.91 17.02
N GLU A 257 14.72 -30.00 17.58
CA GLU A 257 13.94 -31.04 18.22
C GLU A 257 13.23 -30.64 19.52
N THR A 258 13.69 -29.57 20.18
CA THR A 258 13.14 -29.09 21.45
C THR A 258 12.00 -28.11 21.25
N GLU A 259 12.21 -27.16 20.34
CA GLU A 259 11.23 -26.14 20.00
C GLU A 259 11.35 -25.76 18.53
N ALA A 260 10.22 -25.56 17.87
CA ALA A 260 10.15 -25.06 16.50
C ALA A 260 9.02 -24.05 16.35
N SER A 261 9.16 -23.11 15.45
CA SER A 261 8.14 -22.08 15.19
C SER A 261 7.99 -21.81 13.71
N ALA A 262 6.78 -21.42 13.33
CA ALA A 262 6.49 -20.84 12.01
C ALA A 262 5.72 -19.54 12.19
N HIS A 263 6.05 -18.58 11.33
CA HIS A 263 5.23 -17.39 11.09
C HIS A 263 4.61 -17.49 9.72
N MET A 264 3.30 -17.24 9.63
CA MET A 264 2.57 -17.28 8.37
C MET A 264 1.53 -16.17 8.29
N ILE A 265 1.19 -15.78 7.07
CA ILE A 265 0.08 -14.87 6.79
C ILE A 265 -1.05 -15.59 6.06
N ILE A 266 -2.28 -15.15 6.31
CA ILE A 266 -3.51 -15.66 5.73
C ILE A 266 -4.20 -14.51 5.02
N ARG A 267 -4.59 -14.70 3.75
CA ARG A 267 -5.22 -13.68 2.91
C ARG A 267 -6.42 -14.26 2.18
N ASP A 268 -7.49 -13.49 2.09
CA ASP A 268 -8.61 -13.73 1.18
C ASP A 268 -9.44 -12.47 0.98
N HIS A 269 -9.95 -12.20 -0.23
CA HIS A 269 -10.86 -11.09 -0.48
C HIS A 269 -12.25 -11.35 0.12
N ASP A 270 -12.75 -12.59 0.04
CA ASP A 270 -14.01 -12.97 0.63
C ASP A 270 -13.86 -13.21 2.14
N LYS A 271 -14.62 -12.48 2.94
CA LYS A 271 -14.57 -12.58 4.41
C LYS A 271 -14.94 -13.97 4.93
N SER A 272 -15.90 -14.65 4.30
CA SER A 272 -16.31 -15.98 4.73
C SER A 272 -15.24 -17.03 4.44
N LEU A 273 -14.55 -16.90 3.31
CA LEU A 273 -13.41 -17.74 2.96
C LEU A 273 -12.21 -17.43 3.87
N PHE A 274 -11.97 -16.16 4.18
CA PHE A 274 -10.94 -15.75 5.13
C PHE A 274 -11.14 -16.38 6.51
N GLU A 275 -12.36 -16.32 7.07
CA GLU A 275 -12.70 -16.97 8.34
C GLU A 275 -12.54 -18.51 8.27
N ARG A 276 -12.90 -19.11 7.15
CA ARG A 276 -12.68 -20.55 6.92
C ARG A 276 -11.20 -20.91 6.90
N ARG A 277 -10.36 -20.06 6.31
CA ARG A 277 -8.89 -20.24 6.28
C ARG A 277 -8.31 -20.21 7.69
N LYS A 278 -8.68 -19.22 8.50
CA LYS A 278 -8.25 -19.13 9.91
C LYS A 278 -8.71 -20.37 10.70
N LYS A 279 -9.99 -20.75 10.50
CA LYS A 279 -10.52 -21.95 11.14
C LYS A 279 -9.78 -23.23 10.71
N PHE A 280 -9.41 -23.38 9.46
CA PHE A 280 -8.65 -24.53 8.97
C PHE A 280 -7.29 -24.65 9.68
N VAL A 281 -6.57 -23.54 9.86
CA VAL A 281 -5.32 -23.51 10.64
C VAL A 281 -5.56 -23.94 12.08
N ALA A 282 -6.59 -23.40 12.74
CA ALA A 282 -6.93 -23.72 14.11
C ALA A 282 -7.35 -25.21 14.27
N ASP A 283 -8.17 -25.73 13.36
CA ASP A 283 -8.60 -27.14 13.35
C ASP A 283 -7.40 -28.08 13.14
N THR A 284 -6.45 -27.70 12.27
CA THR A 284 -5.21 -28.46 12.01
C THR A 284 -4.35 -28.54 13.26
N VAL A 285 -4.15 -27.41 13.95
CA VAL A 285 -3.42 -27.37 15.24
C VAL A 285 -4.16 -28.19 16.29
N GLY A 286 -5.48 -28.11 16.36
CA GLY A 286 -6.32 -28.93 17.24
C GLY A 286 -6.10 -30.43 17.02
N PHE A 287 -6.17 -30.86 15.77
CA PHE A 287 -5.93 -32.27 15.38
C PHE A 287 -4.51 -32.74 15.78
N LEU A 288 -3.50 -31.91 15.56
CA LEU A 288 -2.12 -32.24 15.90
C LEU A 288 -1.91 -32.31 17.42
N ASN A 289 -2.59 -31.47 18.20
CA ASN A 289 -2.61 -31.55 19.66
C ASN A 289 -3.31 -32.82 20.16
N GLU A 290 -4.38 -33.27 19.51
CA GLU A 290 -4.99 -34.59 19.84
C GLU A 290 -4.01 -35.74 19.54
N LYS A 291 -3.28 -35.64 18.43
CA LYS A 291 -2.33 -36.69 17.99
C LYS A 291 -1.09 -36.78 18.89
N TYR A 292 -0.50 -35.65 19.24
CA TYR A 292 0.82 -35.56 19.91
C TYR A 292 0.75 -35.24 21.41
N GLY A 293 -0.41 -34.82 21.88
CA GLY A 293 -0.69 -34.41 23.26
C GLY A 293 -1.01 -32.92 23.35
N SER A 294 -1.95 -32.60 24.24
CA SER A 294 -2.36 -31.21 24.48
C SER A 294 -1.17 -30.32 24.85
N GLY A 295 -1.11 -29.12 24.27
CA GLY A 295 -0.06 -28.16 24.50
C GLY A 295 1.25 -28.46 23.74
N THR A 296 1.25 -29.43 22.81
CA THR A 296 2.39 -29.64 21.91
C THR A 296 2.49 -28.51 20.87
N PHE A 297 1.34 -28.01 20.40
CA PHE A 297 1.24 -26.86 19.50
C PHE A 297 0.54 -25.71 20.21
N GLU A 298 1.12 -24.54 20.13
CA GLU A 298 0.50 -23.27 20.48
C GLU A 298 0.22 -22.49 19.18
N LEU A 299 -0.93 -21.81 19.12
CA LEU A 299 -1.35 -21.02 17.98
C LEU A 299 -1.83 -19.67 18.45
N ASN A 300 -1.30 -18.62 17.83
CA ASN A 300 -1.81 -17.26 17.94
C ASN A 300 -2.19 -16.75 16.56
N ILE A 301 -3.45 -16.41 16.34
CA ILE A 301 -3.94 -15.77 15.10
C ILE A 301 -4.38 -14.36 15.45
N LYS A 302 -3.86 -13.38 14.74
CA LYS A 302 -4.22 -11.96 14.88
C LYS A 302 -4.64 -11.39 13.53
N ASP A 303 -5.84 -10.84 13.45
CA ASP A 303 -6.29 -10.10 12.29
C ASP A 303 -5.49 -8.80 12.15
N SER A 304 -5.08 -8.46 10.93
CA SER A 304 -4.27 -7.28 10.63
C SER A 304 -5.13 -6.16 10.05
N TYR A 305 -5.90 -6.47 9.01
CA TYR A 305 -6.83 -5.53 8.36
C TYR A 305 -7.93 -6.30 7.63
N TYR A 306 -8.96 -5.57 7.18
CA TYR A 306 -10.10 -6.13 6.46
C TYR A 306 -10.27 -5.49 5.09
N ASN A 307 -11.08 -6.13 4.23
CA ASN A 307 -11.39 -5.65 2.91
C ASN A 307 -12.24 -4.37 2.98
N MET A 308 -11.72 -3.26 2.46
CA MET A 308 -12.41 -1.96 2.45
C MET A 308 -13.71 -1.97 1.66
N PHE A 309 -13.93 -2.95 0.80
CA PHE A 309 -15.16 -3.07 0.02
C PHE A 309 -16.41 -3.12 0.92
N GLU A 310 -16.32 -3.64 2.14
CA GLU A 310 -17.43 -3.60 3.12
C GLU A 310 -17.93 -2.17 3.43
N ILE A 311 -17.06 -1.18 3.26
CA ILE A 311 -17.36 0.22 3.44
C ILE A 311 -17.68 0.87 2.09
N ILE A 312 -16.80 0.68 1.09
CA ILE A 312 -16.89 1.34 -0.23
C ILE A 312 -18.16 0.93 -0.99
N GLU A 313 -18.68 -0.29 -0.83
CA GLU A 313 -19.94 -0.72 -1.47
C GLU A 313 -21.15 0.18 -1.14
N LYS A 314 -21.09 0.93 -0.03
CA LYS A 314 -22.14 1.89 0.40
C LYS A 314 -21.90 3.30 -0.16
N HIS A 315 -20.77 3.50 -0.80
CA HIS A 315 -20.26 4.77 -1.32
C HIS A 315 -19.78 4.64 -2.78
N MET A 316 -20.46 3.82 -3.59
CA MET A 316 -20.05 3.58 -4.98
C MET A 316 -20.07 4.84 -5.85
N ASP A 317 -20.78 5.88 -5.44
CA ASP A 317 -20.79 7.19 -6.08
C ASP A 317 -19.39 7.83 -6.15
N ILE A 318 -18.51 7.56 -5.18
CA ILE A 318 -17.11 8.04 -5.25
C ILE A 318 -16.27 7.22 -6.24
N VAL A 319 -16.54 5.93 -6.38
CA VAL A 319 -15.89 5.09 -7.41
C VAL A 319 -16.35 5.50 -8.80
N GLU A 320 -17.67 5.69 -9.00
CA GLU A 320 -18.26 6.17 -10.28
C GLU A 320 -17.74 7.56 -10.67
N ARG A 321 -17.48 8.43 -9.68
CA ARG A 321 -16.82 9.74 -9.89
C ARG A 321 -15.41 9.55 -10.47
N ALA A 322 -14.60 8.66 -9.90
CA ALA A 322 -13.25 8.36 -10.38
C ALA A 322 -13.27 7.74 -11.79
N GLU A 323 -14.17 6.78 -12.03
CA GLU A 323 -14.35 6.19 -13.36
C GLU A 323 -14.71 7.25 -14.42
N LYS A 324 -15.66 8.15 -14.08
CA LYS A 324 -16.05 9.23 -14.99
C LYS A 324 -14.87 10.16 -15.26
N ALA A 325 -14.13 10.56 -14.24
CA ALA A 325 -12.97 11.45 -14.35
C ALA A 325 -11.87 10.85 -15.24
N MET A 326 -11.62 9.54 -15.13
CA MET A 326 -10.70 8.82 -16.00
C MET A 326 -11.16 8.81 -17.45
N ARG A 327 -12.44 8.49 -17.71
CA ARG A 327 -13.00 8.53 -19.07
C ARG A 327 -12.95 9.94 -19.68
N ASP A 328 -13.23 10.98 -18.90
CA ASP A 328 -13.15 12.37 -19.34
C ASP A 328 -11.70 12.78 -19.69
N ALA A 329 -10.69 12.15 -19.05
CA ALA A 329 -9.28 12.29 -19.37
C ALA A 329 -8.80 11.36 -20.51
N GLY A 330 -9.71 10.58 -21.12
CA GLY A 330 -9.37 9.62 -22.17
C GLY A 330 -8.68 8.35 -21.67
N VAL A 331 -8.84 8.02 -20.39
CA VAL A 331 -8.34 6.81 -19.76
C VAL A 331 -9.50 5.84 -19.54
N GLU A 332 -9.34 4.58 -19.93
CA GLU A 332 -10.34 3.55 -19.63
C GLU A 332 -10.15 3.06 -18.20
N PRO A 333 -11.14 3.20 -17.30
CA PRO A 333 -11.02 2.77 -15.91
C PRO A 333 -11.15 1.24 -15.79
N GLU A 334 -10.37 0.66 -14.89
CA GLU A 334 -10.43 -0.74 -14.51
C GLU A 334 -10.49 -0.88 -12.99
N ILE A 335 -11.45 -1.67 -12.49
CA ILE A 335 -11.50 -2.02 -11.06
C ILE A 335 -10.53 -3.16 -10.80
N VAL A 336 -9.46 -2.87 -10.05
CA VAL A 336 -8.37 -3.80 -9.74
C VAL A 336 -8.41 -4.17 -8.26
N PRO A 337 -8.36 -5.46 -7.89
CA PRO A 337 -8.28 -5.88 -6.51
C PRO A 337 -6.84 -5.74 -5.98
N ILE A 338 -6.67 -5.11 -4.82
CA ILE A 338 -5.37 -5.04 -4.14
C ILE A 338 -5.07 -6.38 -3.46
N ARG A 339 -3.92 -6.97 -3.73
CA ARG A 339 -3.46 -8.21 -3.08
C ARG A 339 -2.63 -7.94 -1.80
N GLY A 340 -2.79 -6.79 -1.20
CA GLY A 340 -2.15 -6.31 0.02
C GLY A 340 -3.09 -5.51 0.90
N GLY A 341 -2.53 -4.64 1.72
CA GLY A 341 -3.22 -3.57 2.45
C GLY A 341 -2.94 -2.23 1.79
N THR A 342 -3.57 -1.17 2.29
CA THR A 342 -3.34 0.23 1.90
C THR A 342 -3.86 1.13 3.01
N ASP A 343 -3.31 2.33 3.13
CA ASP A 343 -3.84 3.37 4.02
C ASP A 343 -5.33 3.62 3.77
N GLY A 344 -5.77 3.61 2.50
CA GLY A 344 -7.18 3.79 2.13
C GLY A 344 -8.11 2.77 2.77
N ALA A 345 -7.67 1.51 2.94
CA ALA A 345 -8.46 0.50 3.64
C ALA A 345 -8.63 0.86 5.12
N ARG A 346 -7.56 1.26 5.81
CA ARG A 346 -7.62 1.65 7.23
C ARG A 346 -8.46 2.92 7.43
N LEU A 347 -8.24 3.95 6.61
CA LEU A 347 -9.02 5.18 6.64
C LEU A 347 -10.51 4.92 6.44
N SER A 348 -10.87 3.97 5.54
CA SER A 348 -12.26 3.57 5.29
C SER A 348 -12.92 2.98 6.55
N PHE A 349 -12.23 2.11 7.29
CA PHE A 349 -12.76 1.52 8.53
C PHE A 349 -12.84 2.53 9.69
N GLU A 350 -12.03 3.59 9.67
CA GLU A 350 -12.10 4.70 10.63
C GLU A 350 -13.18 5.75 10.28
N GLY A 351 -13.94 5.50 9.19
CA GLY A 351 -15.10 6.32 8.82
C GLY A 351 -14.87 7.33 7.70
N LEU A 352 -13.74 7.26 7.01
CA LEU A 352 -13.43 8.07 5.82
C LEU A 352 -13.37 7.15 4.60
N PRO A 353 -14.46 6.96 3.81
CA PRO A 353 -14.42 6.15 2.60
C PRO A 353 -13.31 6.62 1.66
N CYS A 354 -12.36 5.71 1.35
CA CYS A 354 -11.11 6.08 0.67
C CYS A 354 -10.64 4.96 -0.27
N PRO A 355 -11.19 4.87 -1.51
CA PRO A 355 -10.64 4.00 -2.53
C PRO A 355 -9.29 4.52 -3.03
N ASN A 356 -8.49 3.64 -3.65
CA ASN A 356 -7.19 3.96 -4.17
C ASN A 356 -7.24 4.21 -5.68
N LEU A 357 -6.44 5.16 -6.16
CA LEU A 357 -6.26 5.52 -7.56
C LEU A 357 -4.84 5.20 -8.02
N SER A 358 -4.72 4.83 -9.29
CA SER A 358 -3.42 4.60 -9.93
C SER A 358 -2.54 5.85 -9.95
N THR A 359 -1.22 5.67 -10.01
CA THR A 359 -0.21 6.71 -10.24
C THR A 359 0.45 6.56 -11.62
N GLY A 360 0.36 5.37 -12.21
CA GLY A 360 1.05 5.01 -13.44
C GLY A 360 2.38 4.29 -13.23
N GLY A 361 2.80 4.07 -12.00
CA GLY A 361 3.99 3.30 -11.66
C GLY A 361 3.82 1.79 -11.87
N MET A 362 4.94 1.08 -11.94
CA MET A 362 4.98 -0.38 -12.11
C MET A 362 6.23 -1.00 -11.48
N ASN A 363 6.17 -2.31 -11.22
CA ASN A 363 7.25 -3.11 -10.66
C ASN A 363 7.72 -2.60 -9.29
N PHE A 364 6.79 -2.13 -8.47
CA PHE A 364 7.02 -1.61 -7.13
C PHE A 364 7.84 -2.57 -6.25
N HIS A 365 8.48 -2.06 -5.20
CA HIS A 365 9.33 -2.80 -4.26
C HIS A 365 10.51 -3.54 -4.94
N SER A 366 10.93 -3.08 -6.12
CA SER A 366 12.03 -3.71 -6.85
C SER A 366 13.03 -2.71 -7.44
N ILE A 367 14.23 -3.19 -7.79
CA ILE A 367 15.21 -2.40 -8.54
C ILE A 367 14.78 -2.14 -9.99
N TYR A 368 13.70 -2.76 -10.46
CA TYR A 368 13.14 -2.62 -11.80
C TYR A 368 11.91 -1.71 -11.83
N GLU A 369 11.66 -1.00 -10.75
CA GLU A 369 10.58 -0.03 -10.64
C GLU A 369 10.71 1.04 -11.71
N ALA A 370 9.59 1.38 -12.35
CA ALA A 370 9.54 2.29 -13.47
C ALA A 370 8.22 3.06 -13.51
N ILE A 371 8.21 4.23 -14.15
CA ILE A 371 6.99 4.97 -14.44
C ILE A 371 7.10 5.66 -15.81
N PRO A 372 6.08 5.57 -16.69
CA PRO A 372 6.03 6.34 -17.92
C PRO A 372 5.96 7.84 -17.65
N VAL A 373 6.78 8.62 -18.35
CA VAL A 373 6.84 10.09 -18.19
C VAL A 373 5.47 10.74 -18.42
N ASP A 374 4.70 10.21 -19.39
CA ASP A 374 3.37 10.72 -19.76
C ASP A 374 2.24 10.24 -18.83
N ALA A 375 2.50 9.28 -17.93
CA ALA A 375 1.55 8.86 -16.90
C ALA A 375 1.33 9.99 -15.87
N LEU A 376 2.39 10.61 -15.39
CA LEU A 376 2.33 11.66 -14.36
C LEU A 376 1.37 12.82 -14.73
N PRO A 377 1.54 13.53 -15.87
CA PRO A 377 0.59 14.58 -16.25
C PRO A 377 -0.82 14.04 -16.55
N LYS A 378 -0.94 12.78 -16.99
CA LYS A 378 -2.24 12.14 -17.23
C LYS A 378 -3.00 11.94 -15.92
N MET A 379 -2.35 11.51 -14.86
CA MET A 379 -2.98 11.37 -13.55
C MET A 379 -3.33 12.72 -12.93
N VAL A 380 -2.52 13.76 -13.14
CA VAL A 380 -2.90 15.14 -12.74
C VAL A 380 -4.21 15.56 -13.45
N GLU A 381 -4.38 15.26 -14.75
CA GLU A 381 -5.64 15.52 -15.50
C GLU A 381 -6.84 14.76 -14.89
N VAL A 382 -6.63 13.49 -14.53
CA VAL A 382 -7.66 12.68 -13.84
C VAL A 382 -8.02 13.30 -12.49
N LEU A 383 -7.05 13.69 -11.68
CA LEU A 383 -7.28 14.31 -10.37
C LEU A 383 -8.02 15.65 -10.51
N ILE A 384 -7.69 16.48 -11.51
CA ILE A 384 -8.43 17.70 -11.82
C ILE A 384 -9.90 17.38 -12.14
N ASN A 385 -10.16 16.36 -12.95
CA ASN A 385 -11.53 15.95 -13.27
C ASN A 385 -12.30 15.41 -12.05
N ILE A 386 -11.62 14.70 -11.13
CA ILE A 386 -12.23 14.20 -9.89
C ILE A 386 -12.70 15.35 -8.99
N VAL A 387 -11.87 16.38 -8.81
CA VAL A 387 -12.17 17.47 -7.90
C VAL A 387 -13.08 18.55 -8.52
N SER A 388 -13.14 18.60 -9.85
CA SER A 388 -13.92 19.60 -10.58
C SER A 388 -15.43 19.44 -10.39
N VAL A 389 -16.11 20.57 -10.19
CA VAL A 389 -17.56 20.67 -10.19
C VAL A 389 -18.01 21.06 -11.60
N THR A 390 -18.64 20.12 -12.29
CA THR A 390 -19.33 20.40 -13.58
C THR A 390 -20.77 20.79 -13.30
N ASP A 391 -21.26 21.85 -13.95
CA ASP A 391 -22.65 22.35 -13.85
C ASP A 391 -23.69 21.31 -14.31
#